data_96368635576eadf5414d5a4434a230f7
#
_entry.id   96368635576eadf5414d5a4434a230f7
#
_cell.length_a   1.000
_cell.length_b   1.000
_cell.length_c   1.000
_cell.angle_alpha   90.00
_cell.angle_beta   90.00
_cell.angle_gamma   90.00
#
_symmetry.space_group_name_H-M   'P 1'
#
loop_
_entity.id
_entity.type
_entity.pdbx_description
1 polymer ?
#
loop_
_entity_poly.entity_id
_entity_poly.type
_entity_poly.pdbx_seq_one_letter_code
_entity_poly.pdbx_strand_id
1 'polypeptide(L)'
;QRDPEASNPRRRLAARAKRYTDAGYVFVLQDVRGKGRSDGFYAAFETDIDDGYDAVEWAAAQPWSNGKVGMTGGSALGITALSAAMAAPPHLTAAYVVVAPSDRLTYSYPGGVLKEKDTIGWLAGQGVSEEVLNQTRRRALDDVDWNRGAMTAGRKYIRIPIFHVGGWYDIFNGGTVENFTWLQNHGANGARGNQKLLMGPFGHGPLSGGLEYPGSDRLSRGGDQEIRWFDHWLKGLDNGIMDEPPVSYFMMAAAEKGHYSPKNRVLASANWPPAFREVRYYPTPDGGLTTQTPSIAEAKVSYRFDPANPVPTYGGANLTFERGPEDQRQVGQRQDYLRFSTAPLAQDVVISGPVKVELFAATDGPDTDFVAKLVDVYPDGYEALVLDGPIRARFRHGRMPDDIKPMTPGAPEEMVIDLWPTAITFEKGRRIALHISSSNAPRFEVNPNTGEGPGGASSKDTATTAIYTDSGH
;
A
#
# COMPACT_ATOMS: atom_id res chain seq x y z
N GLN A 1 -29.61 9.51 -1.43
CA GLN A 1 -29.41 9.66 -2.88
C GLN A 1 -28.18 10.53 -3.10
N ARG A 2 -27.13 9.99 -3.70
CA ARG A 2 -25.95 10.78 -4.08
C ARG A 2 -26.36 11.65 -5.29
N ASP A 3 -26.10 12.94 -5.19
CA ASP A 3 -26.32 13.86 -6.30
C ASP A 3 -25.51 13.39 -7.54
N PRO A 4 -26.17 13.00 -8.65
CA PRO A 4 -25.47 12.57 -9.86
C PRO A 4 -24.54 13.65 -10.43
N GLU A 5 -24.81 14.94 -10.14
CA GLU A 5 -23.98 16.06 -10.58
C GLU A 5 -22.68 16.20 -9.78
N ALA A 6 -22.66 15.75 -8.51
CA ALA A 6 -21.44 15.73 -7.69
C ALA A 6 -20.38 14.74 -8.21
N SER A 7 -20.75 13.77 -9.04
CA SER A 7 -19.85 12.82 -9.69
C SER A 7 -19.20 13.31 -10.98
N ASN A 8 -19.61 14.47 -11.52
CA ASN A 8 -19.08 15.00 -12.77
C ASN A 8 -17.61 15.43 -12.62
N PRO A 9 -16.66 14.81 -13.34
CA PRO A 9 -15.23 15.10 -13.21
C PRO A 9 -14.88 16.58 -13.46
N ARG A 10 -15.56 17.23 -14.41
CA ARG A 10 -15.33 18.66 -14.72
C ARG A 10 -15.74 19.57 -13.57
N ARG A 11 -16.87 19.28 -12.89
CA ARG A 11 -17.31 20.07 -11.74
C ARG A 11 -16.38 19.88 -10.54
N ARG A 12 -15.92 18.65 -10.27
CA ARG A 12 -14.93 18.41 -9.20
C ARG A 12 -13.64 19.15 -9.46
N LEU A 13 -13.21 19.19 -10.71
CA LEU A 13 -12.01 19.90 -11.12
C LEU A 13 -12.18 21.42 -10.98
N ALA A 14 -13.33 21.96 -11.43
CA ALA A 14 -13.65 23.37 -11.26
C ALA A 14 -13.74 23.78 -9.78
N ALA A 15 -14.35 22.93 -8.93
CA ALA A 15 -14.42 23.17 -7.49
C ALA A 15 -13.02 23.15 -6.84
N ARG A 16 -12.14 22.23 -7.28
CA ARG A 16 -10.76 22.20 -6.83
C ARG A 16 -10.00 23.46 -7.25
N ALA A 17 -10.09 23.84 -8.52
CA ALA A 17 -9.48 25.07 -9.02
C ALA A 17 -9.96 26.31 -8.25
N LYS A 18 -11.29 26.40 -8.04
CA LYS A 18 -11.89 27.51 -7.27
C LYS A 18 -11.34 27.60 -5.84
N ARG A 19 -11.16 26.47 -5.16
CA ARG A 19 -10.58 26.43 -3.79
C ARG A 19 -9.19 27.09 -3.75
N TYR A 20 -8.35 26.85 -4.75
CA TYR A 20 -7.02 27.46 -4.85
C TYR A 20 -7.09 28.93 -5.25
N THR A 21 -7.92 29.28 -6.22
CA THR A 21 -8.04 30.68 -6.65
C THR A 21 -8.66 31.57 -5.58
N ASP A 22 -9.62 31.06 -4.80
CA ASP A 22 -10.15 31.78 -3.63
C ASP A 22 -9.08 32.01 -2.54
N ALA A 23 -8.10 31.11 -2.45
CA ALA A 23 -6.93 31.24 -1.58
C ALA A 23 -5.81 32.10 -2.20
N GLY A 24 -5.99 32.70 -3.37
CA GLY A 24 -5.06 33.61 -4.02
C GLY A 24 -3.93 32.91 -4.80
N TYR A 25 -4.15 31.69 -5.27
CA TYR A 25 -3.25 30.95 -6.14
C TYR A 25 -3.70 31.00 -7.60
N VAL A 26 -2.77 30.91 -8.53
CA VAL A 26 -3.04 30.46 -9.87
C VAL A 26 -3.02 28.93 -9.88
N PHE A 27 -4.07 28.32 -10.41
CA PHE A 27 -4.17 26.86 -10.50
C PHE A 27 -3.94 26.40 -11.94
N VAL A 28 -2.87 25.65 -12.17
CA VAL A 28 -2.52 25.08 -13.49
C VAL A 28 -2.93 23.62 -13.51
N LEU A 29 -3.66 23.22 -14.53
CA LEU A 29 -4.01 21.84 -14.82
C LEU A 29 -3.39 21.44 -16.15
N GLN A 30 -2.61 20.36 -16.12
CA GLN A 30 -1.97 19.80 -17.30
C GLN A 30 -2.44 18.36 -17.52
N ASP A 31 -2.83 18.05 -18.75
CA ASP A 31 -2.97 16.67 -19.19
C ASP A 31 -1.56 16.09 -19.41
N VAL A 32 -1.30 14.86 -18.92
CA VAL A 32 -0.02 14.19 -19.17
C VAL A 32 0.15 13.91 -20.67
N ARG A 33 1.39 13.77 -21.13
CA ARG A 33 1.76 13.49 -22.52
C ARG A 33 0.88 12.39 -23.12
N GLY A 34 0.31 12.63 -24.31
CA GLY A 34 -0.56 11.68 -25.03
C GLY A 34 -1.95 11.46 -24.43
N LYS A 35 -2.38 12.32 -23.48
CA LYS A 35 -3.73 12.29 -22.89
C LYS A 35 -4.44 13.62 -23.05
N GLY A 36 -5.77 13.56 -23.03
CA GLY A 36 -6.61 14.73 -23.07
C GLY A 36 -6.32 15.62 -24.28
N ARG A 37 -5.73 16.79 -24.03
CA ARG A 37 -5.36 17.78 -25.05
C ARG A 37 -3.85 17.89 -25.26
N SER A 38 -3.05 17.11 -24.52
CA SER A 38 -1.61 17.09 -24.68
C SER A 38 -1.19 16.15 -25.81
N ASP A 39 -0.28 16.65 -26.64
CA ASP A 39 0.27 15.92 -27.77
C ASP A 39 1.21 14.79 -27.32
N GLY A 40 1.66 13.97 -28.29
CA GLY A 40 2.63 12.92 -28.09
C GLY A 40 2.02 11.55 -27.83
N PHE A 41 2.82 10.63 -27.34
CA PHE A 41 2.43 9.26 -27.06
C PHE A 41 2.37 9.02 -25.54
N TYR A 42 1.31 8.36 -25.08
CA TYR A 42 1.14 8.03 -23.67
C TYR A 42 1.94 6.78 -23.30
N ALA A 43 2.89 6.96 -22.40
CA ALA A 43 3.61 5.88 -21.74
C ALA A 43 3.50 6.10 -20.23
N ALA A 44 2.76 5.23 -19.54
CA ALA A 44 2.40 5.44 -18.14
C ALA A 44 3.64 5.66 -17.25
N PHE A 45 3.76 6.87 -16.72
CA PHE A 45 4.83 7.30 -15.80
C PHE A 45 6.26 7.27 -16.34
N GLU A 46 6.48 7.14 -17.64
CA GLU A 46 7.84 7.03 -18.20
C GLU A 46 8.48 8.38 -18.50
N THR A 47 7.66 9.40 -18.82
CA THR A 47 8.15 10.73 -19.18
C THR A 47 7.91 11.78 -18.10
N ASP A 48 7.26 11.42 -17.00
CA ASP A 48 6.76 12.37 -15.99
C ASP A 48 7.89 13.13 -15.26
N ILE A 49 9.11 12.62 -15.25
CA ILE A 49 10.27 13.30 -14.65
C ILE A 49 10.60 14.54 -15.47
N ASP A 50 10.81 14.37 -16.77
CA ASP A 50 11.20 15.44 -17.68
C ASP A 50 10.02 16.41 -17.92
N ASP A 51 8.82 15.86 -18.18
CA ASP A 51 7.60 16.65 -18.39
C ASP A 51 7.25 17.48 -17.14
N GLY A 52 7.48 16.91 -15.96
CA GLY A 52 7.25 17.60 -14.69
C GLY A 52 8.24 18.73 -14.44
N TYR A 53 9.51 18.55 -14.80
CA TYR A 53 10.51 19.63 -14.76
C TYR A 53 10.09 20.79 -15.66
N ASP A 54 9.80 20.50 -16.92
CA ASP A 54 9.43 21.51 -17.91
C ASP A 54 8.15 22.25 -17.52
N ALA A 55 7.16 21.56 -16.99
CA ALA A 55 5.90 22.15 -16.53
C ALA A 55 6.11 23.12 -15.36
N VAL A 56 6.96 22.77 -14.40
CA VAL A 56 7.29 23.62 -13.24
C VAL A 56 8.01 24.88 -13.71
N GLU A 57 9.07 24.74 -14.52
CA GLU A 57 9.85 25.87 -15.00
C GLU A 57 9.03 26.77 -15.94
N TRP A 58 8.18 26.19 -16.79
CA TRP A 58 7.23 26.96 -17.60
C TRP A 58 6.29 27.78 -16.70
N ALA A 59 5.70 27.19 -15.67
CA ALA A 59 4.77 27.90 -14.78
C ALA A 59 5.48 29.02 -14.00
N ALA A 60 6.70 28.78 -13.56
CA ALA A 60 7.51 29.76 -12.85
C ALA A 60 7.87 30.99 -13.71
N ALA A 61 8.07 30.78 -15.01
CA ALA A 61 8.44 31.83 -15.97
C ALA A 61 7.26 32.71 -16.45
N GLN A 62 6.02 32.38 -16.07
CA GLN A 62 4.86 33.13 -16.55
C GLN A 62 4.74 34.51 -15.89
N PRO A 63 4.22 35.54 -16.59
CA PRO A 63 4.08 36.90 -16.04
C PRO A 63 3.20 37.01 -14.78
N TRP A 64 2.31 36.04 -14.55
CA TRP A 64 1.44 35.95 -13.38
C TRP A 64 2.07 35.20 -12.22
N SER A 65 3.26 34.60 -12.39
CA SER A 65 3.95 33.81 -11.38
C SER A 65 4.89 34.68 -10.53
N ASN A 66 4.99 34.35 -9.26
CA ASN A 66 6.00 34.90 -8.37
C ASN A 66 7.30 34.05 -8.32
N GLY A 67 7.42 33.06 -9.21
CA GLY A 67 8.55 32.15 -9.28
C GLY A 67 8.49 30.97 -8.31
N LYS A 68 7.46 30.85 -7.47
CA LYS A 68 7.29 29.71 -6.57
C LYS A 68 6.15 28.80 -7.05
N VAL A 69 6.47 27.55 -7.28
CA VAL A 69 5.52 26.54 -7.77
C VAL A 69 5.30 25.46 -6.69
N GLY A 70 4.06 25.12 -6.46
CA GLY A 70 3.67 23.96 -5.65
C GLY A 70 3.03 22.89 -6.52
N MET A 71 3.27 21.62 -6.23
CA MET A 71 2.58 20.52 -6.92
C MET A 71 1.69 19.74 -5.96
N THR A 72 0.52 19.34 -6.47
CA THR A 72 -0.40 18.53 -5.69
C THR A 72 -1.10 17.49 -6.54
N GLY A 73 -1.29 16.32 -5.98
CA GLY A 73 -2.03 15.25 -6.63
C GLY A 73 -2.24 14.03 -5.78
N GLY A 74 -3.26 13.25 -6.15
CA GLY A 74 -3.52 11.96 -5.55
C GLY A 74 -3.38 10.84 -6.57
N SER A 75 -2.93 9.64 -6.13
CA SER A 75 -2.79 8.48 -6.99
C SER A 75 -1.83 8.76 -8.17
N ALA A 76 -2.25 8.56 -9.41
CA ALA A 76 -1.46 8.89 -10.60
C ALA A 76 -0.92 10.32 -10.58
N LEU A 77 -1.72 11.31 -10.14
CA LEU A 77 -1.27 12.70 -10.03
C LEU A 77 -0.27 12.91 -8.87
N GLY A 78 -0.31 12.05 -7.86
CA GLY A 78 0.71 12.02 -6.80
C GLY A 78 2.03 11.45 -7.32
N ILE A 79 1.97 10.45 -8.20
CA ILE A 79 3.15 9.89 -8.88
C ILE A 79 3.81 10.96 -9.76
N THR A 80 3.04 11.70 -10.57
CA THR A 80 3.58 12.79 -11.41
C THR A 80 4.22 13.90 -10.57
N ALA A 81 3.62 14.24 -9.41
CA ALA A 81 4.19 15.24 -8.51
C ALA A 81 5.53 14.79 -7.89
N LEU A 82 5.64 13.50 -7.51
CA LEU A 82 6.90 12.91 -7.02
C LEU A 82 7.94 12.83 -8.13
N SER A 83 7.54 12.46 -9.34
CA SER A 83 8.43 12.42 -10.52
C SER A 83 9.04 13.80 -10.80
N ALA A 84 8.23 14.84 -10.81
CA ALA A 84 8.70 16.21 -10.95
C ALA A 84 9.67 16.62 -9.80
N ALA A 85 9.36 16.22 -8.56
CA ALA A 85 10.23 16.50 -7.43
C ALA A 85 11.60 15.81 -7.54
N MET A 86 11.66 14.59 -8.14
CA MET A 86 12.92 13.89 -8.42
C MET A 86 13.77 14.60 -9.48
N ALA A 87 13.15 15.28 -10.43
CA ALA A 87 13.86 16.14 -11.40
C ALA A 87 14.50 17.38 -10.76
N ALA A 88 14.10 17.70 -9.52
CA ALA A 88 14.60 18.82 -8.73
C ALA A 88 14.57 20.18 -9.45
N PRO A 89 13.44 20.59 -10.10
CA PRO A 89 13.36 21.88 -10.78
C PRO A 89 13.53 23.02 -9.77
N PRO A 90 14.32 24.07 -10.11
CA PRO A 90 14.70 25.15 -9.17
C PRO A 90 13.51 25.88 -8.52
N HIS A 91 12.40 25.98 -9.24
CA HIS A 91 11.23 26.74 -8.80
C HIS A 91 10.16 25.88 -8.08
N LEU A 92 10.33 24.55 -8.01
CA LEU A 92 9.45 23.71 -7.20
C LEU A 92 9.76 23.92 -5.73
N THR A 93 8.80 24.45 -4.98
CA THR A 93 9.00 24.89 -3.59
C THR A 93 8.43 23.92 -2.58
N ALA A 94 7.30 23.27 -2.88
CA ALA A 94 6.65 22.29 -1.99
C ALA A 94 5.73 21.36 -2.79
N ALA A 95 5.42 20.19 -2.21
CA ALA A 95 4.38 19.30 -2.77
C ALA A 95 3.42 18.81 -1.67
N TYR A 96 2.19 18.49 -2.11
CA TYR A 96 1.18 17.82 -1.29
C TYR A 96 0.71 16.58 -2.02
N VAL A 97 1.15 15.40 -1.55
CA VAL A 97 1.02 14.13 -2.26
C VAL A 97 0.09 13.20 -1.50
N VAL A 98 -0.99 12.80 -2.16
CA VAL A 98 -1.99 11.91 -1.58
C VAL A 98 -1.88 10.54 -2.25
N VAL A 99 -1.68 9.50 -1.45
CA VAL A 99 -1.64 8.09 -1.85
C VAL A 99 -0.77 7.86 -3.10
N ALA A 100 0.55 7.84 -2.90
CA ALA A 100 1.52 7.54 -3.95
C ALA A 100 2.52 6.46 -3.52
N PRO A 101 2.95 5.57 -4.44
CA PRO A 101 3.90 4.51 -4.14
C PRO A 101 5.33 5.06 -3.99
N SER A 102 6.21 4.25 -3.40
CA SER A 102 7.66 4.49 -3.39
C SER A 102 8.32 4.03 -4.68
N ASP A 103 7.81 2.98 -5.30
CA ASP A 103 8.24 2.48 -6.60
C ASP A 103 7.15 1.66 -7.28
N ARG A 104 7.28 1.51 -8.60
CA ARG A 104 6.32 0.76 -9.44
C ARG A 104 6.40 -0.74 -9.19
N LEU A 105 7.58 -1.26 -8.88
CA LEU A 105 7.79 -2.68 -8.68
C LEU A 105 7.12 -3.17 -7.40
N THR A 106 7.39 -2.50 -6.26
CA THR A 106 6.78 -2.87 -4.97
C THR A 106 5.26 -2.75 -4.99
N TYR A 107 4.73 -1.75 -5.70
CA TYR A 107 3.29 -1.61 -5.88
C TYR A 107 2.69 -2.69 -6.77
N SER A 108 3.29 -2.95 -7.94
CA SER A 108 2.74 -3.87 -8.95
C SER A 108 2.98 -5.33 -8.60
N TYR A 109 4.10 -5.64 -7.94
CA TYR A 109 4.55 -6.99 -7.59
C TYR A 109 4.99 -7.10 -6.13
N PRO A 110 4.08 -6.87 -5.15
CA PRO A 110 4.43 -7.11 -3.75
C PRO A 110 4.84 -8.58 -3.56
N GLY A 111 5.98 -8.81 -2.88
CA GLY A 111 6.54 -10.16 -2.72
C GLY A 111 6.80 -10.93 -4.03
N GLY A 112 6.90 -10.23 -5.17
CA GLY A 112 7.09 -10.85 -6.49
C GLY A 112 5.82 -11.36 -7.16
N VAL A 113 4.64 -11.11 -6.60
CA VAL A 113 3.33 -11.56 -7.13
C VAL A 113 2.60 -10.38 -7.77
N LEU A 114 2.22 -10.52 -9.05
CA LEU A 114 1.54 -9.45 -9.79
C LEU A 114 0.17 -9.14 -9.17
N LYS A 115 -0.08 -7.88 -8.88
CA LYS A 115 -1.42 -7.35 -8.61
C LYS A 115 -2.22 -7.25 -9.91
N GLU A 116 -2.64 -8.40 -10.43
CA GLU A 116 -3.26 -8.53 -11.76
C GLU A 116 -4.43 -7.55 -11.94
N LYS A 117 -5.38 -7.56 -10.99
CA LYS A 117 -6.59 -6.75 -11.12
C LYS A 117 -6.31 -5.25 -11.04
N ASP A 118 -5.43 -4.84 -10.14
CA ASP A 118 -5.15 -3.41 -9.92
C ASP A 118 -4.19 -2.87 -11.00
N THR A 119 -3.08 -3.57 -11.27
CA THR A 119 -2.05 -3.09 -12.21
C THR A 119 -2.54 -3.19 -13.66
N ILE A 120 -2.91 -4.39 -14.09
CA ILE A 120 -3.33 -4.62 -15.47
C ILE A 120 -4.69 -3.97 -15.74
N GLY A 121 -5.63 -4.08 -14.80
CA GLY A 121 -6.93 -3.43 -14.93
C GLY A 121 -6.85 -1.91 -15.02
N TRP A 122 -5.95 -1.28 -14.26
CA TRP A 122 -5.74 0.17 -14.37
C TRP A 122 -5.11 0.56 -15.71
N LEU A 123 -4.05 -0.14 -16.14
CA LEU A 123 -3.40 0.11 -17.45
C LEU A 123 -4.39 -0.05 -18.60
N ALA A 124 -5.21 -1.09 -18.60
CA ALA A 124 -6.27 -1.31 -19.59
C ALA A 124 -7.29 -0.15 -19.58
N GLY A 125 -7.69 0.31 -18.39
CA GLY A 125 -8.55 1.48 -18.20
C GLY A 125 -7.95 2.78 -18.72
N GLN A 126 -6.61 2.85 -18.84
CA GLN A 126 -5.90 3.96 -19.47
C GLN A 126 -5.79 3.80 -21.01
N GLY A 127 -6.34 2.77 -21.60
CA GLY A 127 -6.28 2.53 -23.05
C GLY A 127 -4.91 2.03 -23.54
N VAL A 128 -4.14 1.43 -22.67
CA VAL A 128 -2.87 0.76 -23.03
C VAL A 128 -3.20 -0.49 -23.85
N SER A 129 -2.42 -0.75 -24.91
CA SER A 129 -2.68 -1.87 -25.83
C SER A 129 -2.51 -3.24 -25.15
N GLU A 130 -3.22 -4.25 -25.64
CA GLU A 130 -3.14 -5.61 -25.12
C GLU A 130 -1.70 -6.17 -25.21
N GLU A 131 -0.94 -5.76 -26.22
CA GLU A 131 0.47 -6.13 -26.36
C GLU A 131 1.30 -5.64 -25.16
N VAL A 132 1.14 -4.35 -24.79
CA VAL A 132 1.83 -3.76 -23.63
C VAL A 132 1.35 -4.38 -22.31
N LEU A 133 0.05 -4.72 -22.19
CA LEU A 133 -0.47 -5.43 -21.02
C LEU A 133 0.19 -6.81 -20.89
N ASN A 134 0.32 -7.55 -21.99
CA ASN A 134 0.97 -8.86 -22.00
C ASN A 134 2.47 -8.76 -21.75
N GLN A 135 3.14 -7.73 -22.25
CA GLN A 135 4.54 -7.44 -21.92
C GLN A 135 4.69 -7.17 -20.41
N THR A 136 3.76 -6.35 -19.84
CA THR A 136 3.77 -6.08 -18.40
C THR A 136 3.62 -7.37 -17.59
N ARG A 137 2.71 -8.29 -17.95
CA ARG A 137 2.55 -9.59 -17.27
C ARG A 137 3.79 -10.47 -17.29
N ARG A 138 4.57 -10.38 -18.36
CA ARG A 138 5.78 -11.22 -18.59
C ARG A 138 7.07 -10.53 -18.20
N ARG A 139 7.00 -9.28 -17.77
CA ARG A 139 8.18 -8.48 -17.51
C ARG A 139 9.01 -9.08 -16.37
N ALA A 140 10.29 -9.22 -16.60
CA ALA A 140 11.22 -9.65 -15.56
C ALA A 140 11.27 -8.62 -14.42
N LEU A 141 11.34 -9.09 -13.17
CA LEU A 141 11.32 -8.20 -12.01
C LEU A 141 12.64 -7.44 -11.79
N ASP A 142 13.71 -7.88 -12.44
CA ASP A 142 15.02 -7.23 -12.47
C ASP A 142 15.19 -6.22 -13.63
N ASP A 143 14.15 -6.04 -14.46
CA ASP A 143 14.18 -5.09 -15.58
C ASP A 143 14.46 -3.67 -15.07
N VAL A 144 15.54 -3.07 -15.57
CA VAL A 144 15.97 -1.71 -15.18
C VAL A 144 14.91 -0.63 -15.42
N ASP A 145 13.98 -0.85 -16.35
CA ASP A 145 12.89 0.08 -16.63
C ASP A 145 11.86 0.14 -15.50
N TRP A 146 11.73 -0.89 -14.66
CA TRP A 146 10.92 -0.81 -13.44
C TRP A 146 11.45 0.24 -12.47
N ASN A 147 12.76 0.41 -12.44
CA ASN A 147 13.43 1.37 -11.58
C ASN A 147 13.48 2.77 -12.22
N ARG A 148 13.18 2.90 -13.52
CA ARG A 148 13.11 4.18 -14.20
C ARG A 148 11.92 4.97 -13.67
N GLY A 149 12.18 6.11 -13.04
CA GLY A 149 11.17 6.87 -12.33
C GLY A 149 10.76 6.29 -10.97
N ALA A 150 11.44 5.25 -10.48
CA ALA A 150 11.24 4.76 -9.13
C ALA A 150 11.64 5.82 -8.10
N MET A 151 10.73 6.10 -7.16
CA MET A 151 10.98 7.05 -6.07
C MET A 151 12.22 6.62 -5.27
N THR A 152 12.42 5.32 -5.08
CA THR A 152 13.59 4.76 -4.38
C THR A 152 14.92 5.14 -5.02
N ALA A 153 14.98 5.24 -6.34
CA ALA A 153 16.20 5.63 -7.07
C ALA A 153 16.39 7.16 -7.10
N GLY A 154 15.31 7.91 -7.29
CA GLY A 154 15.32 9.37 -7.50
C GLY A 154 15.20 10.22 -6.23
N ARG A 155 14.68 9.66 -5.12
CA ARG A 155 14.37 10.41 -3.88
C ARG A 155 15.56 11.17 -3.28
N LYS A 156 16.80 10.74 -3.54
CA LYS A 156 18.00 11.43 -3.11
C LYS A 156 18.19 12.82 -3.73
N TYR A 157 17.50 13.09 -4.84
CA TYR A 157 17.55 14.38 -5.52
C TYR A 157 16.45 15.35 -5.05
N ILE A 158 15.44 14.86 -4.33
CA ILE A 158 14.33 15.69 -3.82
C ILE A 158 14.84 16.66 -2.76
N ARG A 159 14.58 17.94 -3.00
CA ARG A 159 15.04 19.07 -2.17
C ARG A 159 13.91 19.86 -1.53
N ILE A 160 12.68 19.41 -1.68
CA ILE A 160 11.50 20.14 -1.24
C ILE A 160 10.79 19.44 -0.07
N PRO A 161 10.09 20.20 0.78
CA PRO A 161 9.13 19.66 1.71
C PRO A 161 7.95 19.02 1.00
N ILE A 162 7.49 17.88 1.49
CA ILE A 162 6.32 17.17 0.96
C ILE A 162 5.39 16.82 2.14
N PHE A 163 4.11 17.11 1.96
CA PHE A 163 3.06 16.59 2.84
C PHE A 163 2.52 15.30 2.23
N HIS A 164 2.79 14.18 2.89
CA HIS A 164 2.36 12.85 2.48
C HIS A 164 1.04 12.48 3.15
N VAL A 165 0.04 12.09 2.38
CA VAL A 165 -1.24 11.60 2.89
C VAL A 165 -1.47 10.17 2.42
N GLY A 166 -1.80 9.27 3.32
CA GLY A 166 -2.05 7.87 3.01
C GLY A 166 -3.21 7.27 3.78
N GLY A 167 -3.51 6.02 3.44
CA GLY A 167 -4.55 5.24 4.10
C GLY A 167 -4.06 3.83 4.47
N TRP A 168 -4.52 3.33 5.61
CA TRP A 168 -4.15 1.98 6.08
C TRP A 168 -4.66 0.86 5.16
N TYR A 169 -5.74 1.12 4.42
CA TYR A 169 -6.28 0.22 3.39
C TYR A 169 -6.02 0.72 1.97
N ASP A 170 -5.08 1.66 1.80
CA ASP A 170 -4.71 2.13 0.48
C ASP A 170 -3.71 1.19 -0.20
N ILE A 171 -3.82 1.08 -1.52
CA ILE A 171 -2.91 0.27 -2.34
C ILE A 171 -1.46 0.73 -2.30
N PHE A 172 -1.20 1.96 -1.84
CA PHE A 172 0.11 2.57 -1.70
C PHE A 172 0.52 2.82 -0.24
N ASN A 173 -0.17 2.19 0.73
CA ASN A 173 0.10 2.36 2.16
C ASN A 173 1.61 2.30 2.47
N GLY A 174 2.27 1.18 2.18
CA GLY A 174 3.70 0.99 2.46
C GLY A 174 4.58 2.03 1.78
N GLY A 175 4.31 2.32 0.49
CA GLY A 175 5.09 3.29 -0.28
C GLY A 175 4.93 4.73 0.21
N THR A 176 3.73 5.14 0.63
CA THR A 176 3.51 6.47 1.21
C THR A 176 4.31 6.66 2.49
N VAL A 177 4.29 5.67 3.37
CA VAL A 177 5.04 5.68 4.63
C VAL A 177 6.56 5.64 4.37
N GLU A 178 7.01 4.83 3.42
CA GLU A 178 8.42 4.73 3.04
C GLU A 178 8.96 6.06 2.49
N ASN A 179 8.21 6.71 1.59
CA ASN A 179 8.58 8.02 1.04
C ASN A 179 8.77 9.05 2.14
N PHE A 180 7.80 9.18 3.06
CA PHE A 180 7.91 10.08 4.20
C PHE A 180 9.13 9.75 5.05
N THR A 181 9.27 8.50 5.49
CA THR A 181 10.31 8.08 6.44
C THR A 181 11.70 8.32 5.86
N TRP A 182 11.90 7.97 4.59
CA TRP A 182 13.19 8.15 3.95
C TRP A 182 13.51 9.63 3.75
N LEU A 183 12.59 10.43 3.21
CA LEU A 183 12.81 11.86 2.95
C LEU A 183 12.99 12.64 4.24
N GLN A 184 12.24 12.32 5.29
CA GLN A 184 12.36 12.97 6.61
C GLN A 184 13.76 12.79 7.21
N ASN A 185 14.35 11.60 7.04
CA ASN A 185 15.62 11.24 7.70
C ASN A 185 16.84 11.38 6.78
N HIS A 186 16.69 11.17 5.47
CA HIS A 186 17.80 11.05 4.52
C HIS A 186 17.67 11.97 3.29
N GLY A 187 16.57 12.72 3.16
CA GLY A 187 16.34 13.64 2.05
C GLY A 187 17.46 14.67 1.89
N ALA A 188 17.56 15.23 0.70
CA ALA A 188 18.51 16.32 0.44
C ALA A 188 18.18 17.56 1.29
N ASN A 189 19.10 18.54 1.29
CA ASN A 189 18.88 19.80 1.98
C ASN A 189 17.62 20.50 1.45
N GLY A 190 16.74 20.92 2.35
CA GLY A 190 15.39 21.44 2.06
C GLY A 190 14.28 20.38 2.22
N ALA A 191 14.55 19.10 1.93
CA ALA A 191 13.60 18.00 2.16
C ALA A 191 13.72 17.43 3.58
N ARG A 192 14.93 17.10 4.00
CA ARG A 192 15.19 16.45 5.29
C ARG A 192 14.70 17.30 6.46
N GLY A 193 13.93 16.67 7.36
CA GLY A 193 13.35 17.33 8.54
C GLY A 193 12.08 18.14 8.25
N ASN A 194 11.72 18.34 6.98
CA ASN A 194 10.59 19.19 6.56
C ASN A 194 9.42 18.39 5.95
N GLN A 195 9.34 17.11 6.24
CA GLN A 195 8.25 16.27 5.75
C GLN A 195 7.09 16.20 6.75
N LYS A 196 5.88 15.99 6.26
CA LYS A 196 4.68 15.68 7.07
C LYS A 196 4.06 14.38 6.57
N LEU A 197 3.51 13.58 7.49
CA LEU A 197 2.77 12.36 7.20
C LEU A 197 1.41 12.41 7.88
N LEU A 198 0.35 12.13 7.11
CA LEU A 198 -0.99 11.91 7.62
C LEU A 198 -1.48 10.54 7.14
N MET A 199 -1.78 9.63 8.08
CA MET A 199 -2.31 8.30 7.76
C MET A 199 -3.70 8.12 8.36
N GLY A 200 -4.66 7.79 7.51
CA GLY A 200 -6.05 7.59 7.92
C GLY A 200 -6.56 6.17 7.68
N PRO A 201 -7.77 5.84 8.16
CA PRO A 201 -8.42 4.56 7.91
C PRO A 201 -9.07 4.55 6.53
N PHE A 202 -8.32 4.93 5.49
CA PHE A 202 -8.81 5.12 4.13
C PHE A 202 -8.32 3.99 3.24
N GLY A 203 -9.13 3.65 2.22
CA GLY A 203 -8.69 2.91 1.04
C GLY A 203 -8.41 3.87 -0.12
N HIS A 204 -8.11 3.32 -1.31
CA HIS A 204 -8.02 4.11 -2.56
C HIS A 204 -9.40 4.67 -3.01
N GLY A 205 -10.35 4.62 -2.14
CA GLY A 205 -11.74 5.05 -2.24
C GLY A 205 -12.50 4.65 -0.97
N PRO A 206 -13.83 4.80 -0.94
CA PRO A 206 -14.64 4.41 0.21
C PRO A 206 -14.42 2.95 0.60
N LEU A 207 -14.35 2.67 1.89
CA LEU A 207 -14.31 1.31 2.40
C LEU A 207 -15.66 0.64 2.24
N SER A 208 -15.65 -0.68 2.07
CA SER A 208 -16.82 -1.55 1.99
C SER A 208 -16.97 -2.41 3.26
N GLY A 209 -17.99 -3.28 3.29
CA GLY A 209 -18.23 -4.17 4.43
C GLY A 209 -19.11 -3.57 5.52
N GLY A 210 -19.22 -4.30 6.63
CA GLY A 210 -20.06 -4.00 7.78
C GLY A 210 -19.45 -3.06 8.80
N LEU A 211 -18.14 -2.77 8.69
CA LEU A 211 -17.39 -1.99 9.67
C LEU A 211 -17.04 -0.60 9.15
N GLU A 212 -16.84 0.34 10.08
CA GLU A 212 -16.37 1.70 9.82
C GLU A 212 -15.41 2.18 10.92
N TYR A 213 -14.83 3.34 10.69
CA TYR A 213 -13.89 3.99 11.61
C TYR A 213 -14.39 5.40 11.97
N PRO A 214 -15.35 5.55 12.89
CA PRO A 214 -15.90 6.84 13.26
C PRO A 214 -14.84 7.75 13.89
N GLY A 215 -14.93 9.05 13.59
CA GLY A 215 -13.99 10.07 14.09
C GLY A 215 -12.76 10.29 13.21
N SER A 216 -12.70 9.69 12.01
CA SER A 216 -11.62 9.92 11.04
C SER A 216 -11.62 11.34 10.44
N ASP A 217 -12.75 12.04 10.50
CA ASP A 217 -12.89 13.46 10.16
C ASP A 217 -11.98 14.37 10.98
N ARG A 218 -11.60 13.94 12.20
CA ARG A 218 -10.69 14.65 13.10
C ARG A 218 -9.24 14.69 12.60
N LEU A 219 -8.89 13.90 11.59
CA LEU A 219 -7.57 13.97 10.95
C LEU A 219 -7.33 15.32 10.27
N SER A 220 -8.35 15.92 9.71
CA SER A 220 -8.28 17.29 9.17
C SER A 220 -8.47 18.29 10.31
N ARG A 221 -7.41 18.63 11.01
CA ARG A 221 -7.39 19.52 12.20
C ARG A 221 -7.95 20.94 11.93
N GLY A 222 -9.26 21.03 11.64
CA GLY A 222 -9.98 22.31 11.59
C GLY A 222 -9.52 23.27 10.50
N GLY A 223 -9.45 22.82 9.27
CA GLY A 223 -9.08 23.66 8.13
C GLY A 223 -8.60 22.87 6.93
N ASP A 224 -8.33 23.57 5.85
CA ASP A 224 -7.77 23.00 4.64
C ASP A 224 -6.26 22.82 4.82
N GLN A 225 -5.81 21.62 5.22
CA GLN A 225 -4.39 21.34 5.45
C GLN A 225 -3.54 21.55 4.20
N GLU A 226 -4.09 21.26 3.01
CA GLU A 226 -3.37 21.43 1.75
C GLU A 226 -3.14 22.92 1.45
N ILE A 227 -4.15 23.77 1.67
CA ILE A 227 -3.99 25.24 1.54
C ILE A 227 -3.04 25.79 2.62
N ARG A 228 -3.17 25.36 3.87
CA ARG A 228 -2.25 25.76 4.95
C ARG A 228 -0.81 25.38 4.62
N TRP A 229 -0.58 24.20 4.03
CA TRP A 229 0.74 23.74 3.61
C TRP A 229 1.35 24.66 2.57
N PHE A 230 0.60 25.00 1.52
CA PHE A 230 1.08 25.92 0.49
C PHE A 230 1.16 27.36 0.96
N ASP A 231 0.27 27.83 1.83
CA ASP A 231 0.38 29.17 2.43
C ASP A 231 1.69 29.34 3.19
N HIS A 232 2.13 28.33 3.92
CA HIS A 232 3.41 28.35 4.61
C HIS A 232 4.57 28.41 3.61
N TRP A 233 4.65 27.48 2.67
CA TRP A 233 5.84 27.33 1.82
C TRP A 233 5.88 28.28 0.63
N LEU A 234 4.75 28.58 -0.01
CA LEU A 234 4.70 29.42 -1.19
C LEU A 234 4.53 30.91 -0.85
N LYS A 235 3.75 31.23 0.18
CA LYS A 235 3.52 32.61 0.60
C LYS A 235 4.38 33.04 1.78
N GLY A 236 5.00 32.10 2.48
CA GLY A 236 5.82 32.39 3.67
C GLY A 236 5.00 32.76 4.90
N LEU A 237 3.73 32.33 4.97
CA LEU A 237 2.87 32.64 6.12
C LEU A 237 3.25 31.73 7.30
N ASP A 238 3.46 32.34 8.44
CA ASP A 238 3.61 31.60 9.71
C ASP A 238 2.20 31.23 10.22
N ASN A 239 1.76 30.01 9.92
CA ASN A 239 0.45 29.48 10.27
C ASN A 239 0.51 28.27 11.22
N GLY A 240 1.68 28.03 11.82
CA GLY A 240 1.91 26.98 12.80
C GLY A 240 1.94 25.55 12.24
N ILE A 241 1.81 25.34 10.91
CA ILE A 241 1.74 23.98 10.36
C ILE A 241 3.05 23.21 10.61
N MET A 242 4.19 23.88 10.62
CA MET A 242 5.48 23.24 10.88
C MET A 242 5.75 22.99 12.37
N ASP A 243 5.04 23.65 13.28
CA ASP A 243 5.12 23.41 14.74
C ASP A 243 4.33 22.15 15.14
N GLU A 244 3.38 21.73 14.32
CA GLU A 244 2.66 20.46 14.51
C GLU A 244 3.64 19.26 14.38
N PRO A 245 3.40 18.14 15.11
CA PRO A 245 4.21 16.95 14.96
C PRO A 245 4.29 16.48 13.50
N PRO A 246 5.46 15.97 13.05
CA PRO A 246 5.64 15.51 11.66
C PRO A 246 4.66 14.43 11.23
N VAL A 247 4.21 13.58 12.16
CA VAL A 247 3.33 12.45 11.89
C VAL A 247 2.01 12.65 12.60
N SER A 248 0.91 12.56 11.85
CA SER A 248 -0.46 12.42 12.38
C SER A 248 -1.06 11.15 11.81
N TYR A 249 -1.63 10.31 12.66
CA TYR A 249 -2.21 9.05 12.21
C TYR A 249 -3.44 8.65 13.01
N PHE A 250 -4.32 7.93 12.34
CA PHE A 250 -5.52 7.39 12.95
C PHE A 250 -5.23 6.00 13.53
N MET A 251 -5.38 5.87 14.84
CA MET A 251 -5.43 4.58 15.51
C MET A 251 -6.81 3.98 15.29
N MET A 252 -6.87 2.88 14.57
CA MET A 252 -8.10 2.19 14.22
C MET A 252 -8.61 1.33 15.36
N ALA A 253 -9.92 1.26 15.50
CA ALA A 253 -10.65 0.24 16.24
C ALA A 253 -11.99 0.11 15.51
N ALA A 254 -12.04 -0.77 14.51
CA ALA A 254 -13.21 -0.91 13.66
C ALA A 254 -14.46 -1.21 14.48
N ALA A 255 -15.56 -0.57 14.15
CA ALA A 255 -16.85 -0.74 14.78
C ALA A 255 -17.91 -1.04 13.72
N GLU A 256 -18.98 -1.72 14.11
CA GLU A 256 -20.16 -1.84 13.27
C GLU A 256 -20.69 -0.46 12.86
N LYS A 257 -21.28 -0.37 11.67
CA LYS A 257 -21.84 0.89 11.16
C LYS A 257 -22.86 1.48 12.12
N GLY A 258 -22.67 2.76 12.43
CA GLY A 258 -23.51 3.48 13.40
C GLY A 258 -23.11 3.29 14.86
N HIS A 259 -22.08 2.47 15.16
CA HIS A 259 -21.55 2.29 16.50
C HIS A 259 -20.26 3.09 16.68
N TYR A 260 -19.94 3.44 17.92
CA TYR A 260 -18.76 4.22 18.26
C TYR A 260 -17.80 3.39 19.12
N SER A 261 -16.52 3.43 18.77
CA SER A 261 -15.45 2.96 19.64
C SER A 261 -14.59 4.15 20.09
N PRO A 262 -14.42 4.38 21.41
CA PRO A 262 -13.55 5.43 21.92
C PRO A 262 -12.08 5.19 21.65
N LYS A 263 -11.72 3.99 21.16
CA LYS A 263 -10.37 3.59 20.75
C LYS A 263 -10.00 4.17 19.38
N ASN A 264 -10.99 4.55 18.56
CA ASN A 264 -10.78 5.33 17.34
C ASN A 264 -10.30 6.74 17.70
N ARG A 265 -9.06 7.06 17.40
CA ARG A 265 -8.45 8.34 17.78
C ARG A 265 -7.34 8.78 16.86
N VAL A 266 -7.15 10.07 16.71
CA VAL A 266 -5.99 10.66 16.06
C VAL A 266 -4.84 10.75 17.05
N LEU A 267 -3.69 10.21 16.66
CA LEU A 267 -2.44 10.29 17.40
C LEU A 267 -1.41 11.08 16.60
N ALA A 268 -0.41 11.58 17.31
CA ALA A 268 0.70 12.31 16.72
C ALA A 268 2.03 11.75 17.23
N SER A 269 3.07 11.81 16.39
CA SER A 269 4.41 11.34 16.72
C SER A 269 5.47 12.19 16.03
N ALA A 270 6.64 12.26 16.63
CA ALA A 270 7.83 12.87 16.01
C ALA A 270 8.38 12.04 14.85
N ASN A 271 8.15 10.73 14.85
CA ASN A 271 8.66 9.79 13.86
C ASN A 271 7.62 8.74 13.51
N TRP A 272 7.81 8.07 12.37
CA TRP A 272 7.15 6.83 12.03
C TRP A 272 8.18 5.70 11.86
N PRO A 273 7.95 4.51 12.43
CA PRO A 273 6.89 4.25 13.43
C PRO A 273 7.15 5.02 14.74
N PRO A 274 6.12 5.25 15.58
CA PRO A 274 6.35 5.68 16.96
C PRO A 274 7.15 4.61 17.70
N ALA A 275 7.68 4.92 18.87
CA ALA A 275 8.41 3.93 19.68
C ALA A 275 7.53 2.69 19.92
N PHE A 276 8.03 1.52 19.56
CA PHE A 276 7.32 0.24 19.66
C PHE A 276 8.24 -0.87 20.18
N ARG A 277 7.64 -1.98 20.59
CA ARG A 277 8.30 -3.22 20.91
C ARG A 277 7.79 -4.31 19.96
N GLU A 278 8.67 -5.04 19.33
CA GLU A 278 8.29 -6.22 18.55
C GLU A 278 7.73 -7.30 19.48
N VAL A 279 6.65 -7.93 19.04
CA VAL A 279 6.03 -9.09 19.69
C VAL A 279 5.82 -10.15 18.64
N ARG A 280 6.35 -11.35 18.89
CA ARG A 280 6.20 -12.51 18.02
C ARG A 280 5.02 -13.36 18.48
N TYR A 281 4.24 -13.80 17.50
CA TYR A 281 3.18 -14.79 17.68
C TYR A 281 3.52 -16.01 16.84
N TYR A 282 3.40 -17.18 17.44
CA TYR A 282 3.75 -18.45 16.82
C TYR A 282 2.47 -19.26 16.57
N PRO A 283 2.26 -19.78 15.35
CA PRO A 283 1.17 -20.71 15.07
C PRO A 283 1.43 -22.05 15.75
N THR A 284 0.35 -22.71 16.17
CA THR A 284 0.43 -24.06 16.77
C THR A 284 -0.27 -25.09 15.88
N PRO A 285 0.09 -26.39 15.95
CA PRO A 285 -0.46 -27.43 15.08
C PRO A 285 -1.99 -27.59 15.16
N ASP A 286 -2.59 -27.20 16.28
CA ASP A 286 -4.03 -27.25 16.56
C ASP A 286 -4.81 -26.00 16.10
N GLY A 287 -4.14 -25.08 15.36
CA GLY A 287 -4.76 -23.84 14.86
C GLY A 287 -4.72 -22.68 15.84
N GLY A 288 -3.98 -22.81 16.93
CA GLY A 288 -3.73 -21.72 17.87
C GLY A 288 -2.70 -20.70 17.37
N LEU A 289 -2.67 -19.54 18.00
CA LEU A 289 -1.65 -18.50 17.82
C LEU A 289 -1.24 -18.00 19.21
N THR A 290 0.04 -18.08 19.56
CA THR A 290 0.54 -17.80 20.91
C THR A 290 1.84 -17.00 20.91
N THR A 291 2.12 -16.28 21.99
CA THR A 291 3.42 -15.61 22.20
C THR A 291 4.48 -16.52 22.83
N GLN A 292 4.12 -17.75 23.17
CA GLN A 292 5.07 -18.74 23.70
C GLN A 292 5.82 -19.39 22.54
N THR A 293 7.14 -19.45 22.65
CA THR A 293 7.99 -20.13 21.66
C THR A 293 7.60 -21.61 21.58
N PRO A 294 7.49 -22.17 20.36
CA PRO A 294 7.21 -23.60 20.18
C PRO A 294 8.19 -24.48 20.91
N SER A 295 7.70 -25.56 21.55
CA SER A 295 8.52 -26.54 22.25
C SER A 295 8.48 -27.94 21.62
N ILE A 296 7.61 -28.13 20.62
CA ILE A 296 7.48 -29.40 19.90
C ILE A 296 8.61 -29.49 18.88
N ALA A 297 9.34 -30.64 18.87
CA ALA A 297 10.52 -30.80 18.03
C ALA A 297 10.21 -30.93 16.54
N GLU A 298 9.06 -31.49 16.18
CA GLU A 298 8.63 -31.67 14.79
C GLU A 298 7.11 -31.46 14.68
N ALA A 299 6.69 -30.39 14.04
CA ALA A 299 5.27 -30.10 13.78
C ALA A 299 5.09 -29.28 12.51
N LYS A 300 4.11 -29.66 11.73
CA LYS A 300 3.72 -28.92 10.52
C LYS A 300 2.23 -29.08 10.23
N VAL A 301 1.66 -28.08 9.58
CA VAL A 301 0.31 -28.13 9.03
C VAL A 301 0.41 -28.09 7.50
N SER A 302 -0.20 -29.07 6.84
CA SER A 302 -0.12 -29.20 5.38
C SER A 302 -1.48 -28.99 4.73
N TYR A 303 -1.45 -28.44 3.53
CA TYR A 303 -2.62 -28.29 2.68
C TYR A 303 -2.27 -28.53 1.20
N ARG A 304 -3.29 -28.77 0.39
CA ARG A 304 -3.14 -28.91 -1.06
C ARG A 304 -3.76 -27.73 -1.76
N PHE A 305 -2.97 -27.03 -2.55
CA PHE A 305 -3.41 -25.90 -3.37
C PHE A 305 -3.65 -26.34 -4.81
N ASP A 306 -4.83 -25.97 -5.33
CA ASP A 306 -5.22 -26.16 -6.73
C ASP A 306 -5.36 -24.79 -7.41
N PRO A 307 -4.49 -24.44 -8.38
CA PRO A 307 -4.59 -23.19 -9.12
C PRO A 307 -5.86 -23.02 -9.95
N ALA A 308 -6.61 -24.10 -10.21
CA ALA A 308 -7.90 -24.02 -10.88
C ALA A 308 -9.04 -23.56 -9.96
N ASN A 309 -8.83 -23.64 -8.63
CA ASN A 309 -9.79 -23.24 -7.62
C ASN A 309 -9.13 -22.32 -6.57
N PRO A 310 -8.68 -21.12 -6.95
CA PRO A 310 -7.95 -20.24 -6.04
C PRO A 310 -8.84 -19.70 -4.90
N VAL A 311 -8.21 -19.35 -3.78
CA VAL A 311 -8.86 -18.65 -2.67
C VAL A 311 -9.32 -17.28 -3.13
N PRO A 312 -10.61 -16.90 -2.94
CA PRO A 312 -11.14 -15.62 -3.38
C PRO A 312 -10.65 -14.47 -2.51
N THR A 313 -10.57 -13.27 -3.12
CA THR A 313 -10.28 -12.01 -2.42
C THR A 313 -11.55 -11.43 -1.83
N TYR A 314 -11.49 -11.07 -0.54
CA TYR A 314 -12.48 -10.23 0.12
C TYR A 314 -11.78 -9.10 0.88
N GLY A 315 -12.04 -7.85 0.49
CA GLY A 315 -11.48 -6.66 1.14
C GLY A 315 -9.96 -6.48 0.96
N GLY A 316 -9.37 -5.74 1.87
CA GLY A 316 -7.96 -5.35 1.84
C GLY A 316 -7.68 -4.09 1.03
N ALA A 317 -6.43 -3.88 0.65
CA ALA A 317 -5.98 -2.71 -0.09
C ALA A 317 -6.17 -2.89 -1.60
N ASN A 318 -7.39 -2.65 -2.10
CA ASN A 318 -7.80 -2.84 -3.49
C ASN A 318 -8.12 -1.51 -4.19
N LEU A 319 -7.90 -1.46 -5.50
CA LEU A 319 -8.24 -0.31 -6.35
C LEU A 319 -9.64 -0.43 -6.95
N THR A 320 -10.01 -1.59 -7.48
CA THR A 320 -11.13 -1.76 -8.40
C THR A 320 -12.32 -2.54 -7.85
N PHE A 321 -12.23 -3.11 -6.67
CA PHE A 321 -13.30 -3.90 -6.03
C PHE A 321 -13.36 -3.65 -4.52
N GLU A 322 -14.09 -4.46 -3.75
CA GLU A 322 -14.29 -4.28 -2.32
C GLU A 322 -12.96 -4.08 -1.59
N ARG A 323 -12.93 -3.15 -0.66
CA ARG A 323 -11.73 -2.77 0.09
C ARG A 323 -12.03 -2.48 1.55
N GLY A 324 -11.01 -2.70 2.38
CA GLY A 324 -11.13 -2.48 3.82
C GLY A 324 -11.36 -3.76 4.61
N PRO A 325 -11.97 -3.65 5.80
CA PRO A 325 -12.07 -4.72 6.79
C PRO A 325 -13.20 -5.71 6.49
N GLU A 326 -13.23 -6.27 5.27
CA GLU A 326 -14.23 -7.26 4.87
C GLU A 326 -14.13 -8.56 5.66
N ASP A 327 -15.27 -9.20 5.83
CA ASP A 327 -15.43 -10.44 6.59
C ASP A 327 -14.80 -11.65 5.88
N GLN A 328 -13.75 -12.21 6.44
CA GLN A 328 -13.02 -13.33 5.88
C GLN A 328 -13.76 -14.67 6.03
N ARG A 329 -14.88 -14.73 6.78
CA ARG A 329 -15.77 -15.92 6.79
C ARG A 329 -16.37 -16.20 5.42
N GLN A 330 -16.47 -15.20 4.55
CA GLN A 330 -16.92 -15.33 3.15
C GLN A 330 -16.04 -16.27 2.31
N VAL A 331 -14.78 -16.50 2.69
CA VAL A 331 -13.90 -17.51 2.07
C VAL A 331 -14.49 -18.91 2.24
N GLY A 332 -15.29 -19.12 3.28
CA GLY A 332 -15.90 -20.41 3.59
C GLY A 332 -14.94 -21.43 4.21
N GLN A 333 -15.40 -22.65 4.32
CA GLN A 333 -14.59 -23.76 4.82
C GLN A 333 -13.79 -24.36 3.66
N ARG A 334 -12.48 -24.08 3.66
CA ARG A 334 -11.55 -24.60 2.66
C ARG A 334 -10.39 -25.28 3.38
N GLN A 335 -9.89 -26.38 2.79
CA GLN A 335 -8.72 -27.09 3.32
C GLN A 335 -7.40 -26.41 2.95
N ASP A 336 -7.40 -25.56 1.90
CA ASP A 336 -6.26 -24.78 1.43
C ASP A 336 -6.22 -23.34 2.01
N TYR A 337 -6.97 -23.11 3.09
CA TYR A 337 -7.02 -21.82 3.79
C TYR A 337 -6.88 -22.05 5.30
N LEU A 338 -5.64 -21.93 5.78
CA LEU A 338 -5.32 -22.16 7.18
C LEU A 338 -5.70 -20.95 8.04
N ARG A 339 -6.25 -21.19 9.21
CA ARG A 339 -6.60 -20.18 10.20
C ARG A 339 -5.94 -20.51 11.53
N PHE A 340 -5.11 -19.60 12.01
CA PHE A 340 -4.49 -19.64 13.35
C PHE A 340 -5.02 -18.46 14.15
N SER A 341 -5.47 -18.67 15.39
CA SER A 341 -5.99 -17.58 16.21
C SER A 341 -5.60 -17.69 17.67
N THR A 342 -5.44 -16.53 18.32
CA THR A 342 -5.21 -16.47 19.77
C THR A 342 -6.46 -16.93 20.53
N ALA A 343 -6.30 -17.26 21.81
CA ALA A 343 -7.42 -17.19 22.75
C ALA A 343 -8.00 -15.75 22.77
N PRO A 344 -9.24 -15.54 23.27
CA PRO A 344 -9.78 -14.20 23.47
C PRO A 344 -8.80 -13.35 24.28
N LEU A 345 -8.48 -12.16 23.79
CA LEU A 345 -7.51 -11.26 24.41
C LEU A 345 -7.95 -10.85 25.82
N ALA A 346 -7.07 -11.03 26.80
CA ALA A 346 -7.34 -10.62 28.19
C ALA A 346 -7.30 -9.11 28.39
N GLN A 347 -6.65 -8.38 27.48
CA GLN A 347 -6.52 -6.93 27.43
C GLN A 347 -6.39 -6.47 25.99
N ASP A 348 -6.50 -5.15 25.75
CA ASP A 348 -6.25 -4.57 24.44
C ASP A 348 -4.81 -4.81 23.97
N VAL A 349 -4.65 -5.13 22.70
CA VAL A 349 -3.35 -5.18 22.02
C VAL A 349 -3.32 -4.07 20.97
N VAL A 350 -2.36 -3.15 21.12
CA VAL A 350 -2.19 -2.01 20.23
C VAL A 350 -1.02 -2.27 19.30
N ILE A 351 -1.25 -2.23 18.00
CA ILE A 351 -0.22 -2.30 16.96
C ILE A 351 -0.07 -0.91 16.34
N SER A 352 1.17 -0.44 16.20
CA SER A 352 1.49 0.82 15.52
C SER A 352 2.89 0.71 14.92
N GLY A 353 2.97 0.30 13.67
CA GLY A 353 4.23 0.06 12.98
C GLY A 353 4.14 -1.00 11.89
N PRO A 354 5.30 -1.50 11.41
CA PRO A 354 5.37 -2.54 10.39
C PRO A 354 4.87 -3.88 10.93
N VAL A 355 4.24 -4.67 10.07
CA VAL A 355 3.80 -6.03 10.35
C VAL A 355 4.36 -6.96 9.29
N LYS A 356 4.97 -8.06 9.72
CA LYS A 356 5.50 -9.09 8.83
C LYS A 356 5.16 -10.47 9.33
N VAL A 357 5.17 -11.44 8.43
CA VAL A 357 5.01 -12.85 8.73
C VAL A 357 6.26 -13.58 8.25
N GLU A 358 6.92 -14.28 9.17
CA GLU A 358 8.06 -15.14 8.91
C GLU A 358 7.56 -16.59 8.97
N LEU A 359 7.62 -17.30 7.86
CA LEU A 359 7.18 -18.70 7.74
C LEU A 359 8.36 -19.56 7.34
N PHE A 360 8.48 -20.72 7.98
CA PHE A 360 9.22 -21.83 7.39
C PHE A 360 8.23 -22.72 6.67
N ALA A 361 8.39 -22.85 5.35
CA ALA A 361 7.43 -23.53 4.51
C ALA A 361 8.10 -24.38 3.45
N ALA A 362 7.45 -25.48 3.07
CA ALA A 362 7.87 -26.38 1.99
C ALA A 362 6.75 -26.58 0.99
N THR A 363 7.11 -26.90 -0.25
CA THR A 363 6.19 -27.35 -1.29
C THR A 363 6.78 -28.54 -2.02
N ASP A 364 5.95 -29.39 -2.62
CA ASP A 364 6.38 -30.52 -3.44
C ASP A 364 6.70 -30.10 -4.88
N GLY A 365 6.41 -28.85 -5.27
CA GLY A 365 6.73 -28.26 -6.56
C GLY A 365 7.96 -27.35 -6.53
N PRO A 366 8.38 -26.84 -7.70
CA PRO A 366 9.52 -25.92 -7.83
C PRO A 366 9.20 -24.49 -7.40
N ASP A 367 7.92 -24.12 -7.27
CA ASP A 367 7.44 -22.79 -6.88
C ASP A 367 6.01 -22.84 -6.40
N THR A 368 5.63 -21.89 -5.55
CA THR A 368 4.25 -21.60 -5.13
C THR A 368 4.20 -20.19 -4.55
N ASP A 369 3.01 -19.69 -4.26
CA ASP A 369 2.85 -18.43 -3.53
C ASP A 369 2.39 -18.70 -2.09
N PHE A 370 2.77 -17.82 -1.18
CA PHE A 370 2.23 -17.75 0.17
C PHE A 370 1.58 -16.39 0.37
N VAL A 371 0.33 -16.41 0.78
CA VAL A 371 -0.44 -15.21 1.13
C VAL A 371 -0.76 -15.26 2.61
N ALA A 372 -0.37 -14.24 3.33
CA ALA A 372 -0.70 -14.08 4.74
C ALA A 372 -1.71 -12.95 4.93
N LYS A 373 -2.64 -13.13 5.89
CA LYS A 373 -3.62 -12.11 6.30
C LYS A 373 -3.60 -11.96 7.81
N LEU A 374 -3.50 -10.72 8.29
CA LEU A 374 -3.77 -10.35 9.68
C LEU A 374 -5.25 -10.03 9.81
N VAL A 375 -5.91 -10.66 10.77
CA VAL A 375 -7.37 -10.57 10.93
C VAL A 375 -7.73 -10.25 12.40
N ASP A 376 -8.68 -9.34 12.59
CA ASP A 376 -9.29 -9.03 13.89
C ASP A 376 -10.61 -9.82 14.01
N VAL A 377 -10.64 -10.81 14.89
CA VAL A 377 -11.80 -11.69 15.09
C VAL A 377 -12.64 -11.18 16.24
N TYR A 378 -13.86 -10.82 15.95
CA TYR A 378 -14.85 -10.26 16.86
C TYR A 378 -15.53 -11.36 17.69
N PRO A 379 -16.14 -11.04 18.85
CA PRO A 379 -16.83 -12.02 19.69
C PRO A 379 -18.00 -12.74 18.99
N ASP A 380 -18.65 -12.08 18.03
CA ASP A 380 -19.71 -12.66 17.18
C ASP A 380 -19.18 -13.52 16.04
N GLY A 381 -17.86 -13.63 15.92
CA GLY A 381 -17.16 -14.38 14.90
C GLY A 381 -16.88 -13.62 13.61
N TYR A 382 -17.21 -12.33 13.49
CA TYR A 382 -16.79 -11.51 12.33
C TYR A 382 -15.27 -11.50 12.21
N GLU A 383 -14.74 -11.85 11.05
CA GLU A 383 -13.31 -11.93 10.76
C GLU A 383 -12.86 -10.71 9.92
N ALA A 384 -12.60 -9.59 10.57
CA ALA A 384 -12.23 -8.34 9.90
C ALA A 384 -10.80 -8.39 9.35
N LEU A 385 -10.64 -8.28 8.04
CA LEU A 385 -9.31 -8.16 7.43
C LEU A 385 -8.63 -6.85 7.88
N VAL A 386 -7.41 -6.95 8.38
CA VAL A 386 -6.58 -5.80 8.78
C VAL A 386 -5.51 -5.51 7.73
N LEU A 387 -4.72 -6.51 7.39
CA LEU A 387 -3.64 -6.44 6.40
C LEU A 387 -3.56 -7.75 5.63
N ASP A 388 -3.04 -7.71 4.42
CA ASP A 388 -2.68 -8.90 3.66
C ASP A 388 -1.50 -8.63 2.73
N GLY A 389 -0.73 -9.67 2.45
CA GLY A 389 0.40 -9.60 1.54
C GLY A 389 0.83 -10.98 1.06
N PRO A 390 1.39 -11.07 -0.16
CA PRO A 390 1.93 -12.30 -0.73
C PRO A 390 3.45 -12.33 -0.68
N ILE A 391 4.00 -13.55 -0.87
CA ILE A 391 5.33 -13.78 -1.40
C ILE A 391 5.30 -14.94 -2.39
N ARG A 392 6.00 -14.81 -3.53
CA ARG A 392 6.30 -15.92 -4.41
C ARG A 392 7.59 -16.58 -3.97
N ALA A 393 7.54 -17.88 -3.72
CA ALA A 393 8.63 -18.62 -3.09
C ALA A 393 9.98 -18.46 -3.76
N ARG A 394 10.02 -18.39 -5.10
CA ARG A 394 11.28 -18.17 -5.85
C ARG A 394 11.95 -16.83 -5.55
N PHE A 395 11.22 -15.82 -5.06
CA PHE A 395 11.73 -14.48 -4.74
C PHE A 395 12.06 -14.29 -3.24
N ARG A 396 12.07 -15.36 -2.43
CA ARG A 396 12.33 -15.32 -1.00
C ARG A 396 13.69 -14.73 -0.61
N HIS A 397 14.69 -14.83 -1.50
CA HIS A 397 16.04 -14.28 -1.28
C HIS A 397 16.25 -12.91 -1.94
N GLY A 398 15.34 -12.46 -2.79
CA GLY A 398 15.44 -11.21 -3.54
C GLY A 398 14.90 -11.33 -4.96
N ARG A 399 15.10 -10.29 -5.74
CA ARG A 399 14.53 -10.16 -7.10
C ARG A 399 15.61 -10.00 -8.17
N MET A 400 16.89 -9.91 -7.79
CA MET A 400 17.98 -9.92 -8.77
C MET A 400 18.12 -11.32 -9.37
N PRO A 401 18.61 -11.45 -10.60
CA PRO A 401 18.71 -12.77 -11.27
C PRO A 401 19.37 -13.85 -10.42
N ASP A 402 20.41 -13.49 -9.67
CA ASP A 402 21.15 -14.43 -8.82
C ASP A 402 20.38 -14.81 -7.52
N ASP A 403 19.37 -14.03 -7.13
CA ASP A 403 18.53 -14.27 -5.96
C ASP A 403 17.32 -15.16 -6.26
N ILE A 404 16.91 -15.23 -7.54
CA ILE A 404 15.73 -15.96 -7.97
C ILE A 404 16.05 -17.45 -8.00
N LYS A 405 15.47 -18.21 -7.06
CA LYS A 405 15.76 -19.64 -6.92
C LYS A 405 14.49 -20.46 -6.76
N PRO A 406 14.33 -21.53 -7.55
CA PRO A 406 13.27 -22.50 -7.30
C PRO A 406 13.33 -23.06 -5.87
N MET A 407 12.20 -23.53 -5.37
CA MET A 407 12.16 -24.32 -4.15
C MET A 407 12.80 -25.69 -4.36
N THR A 408 13.43 -26.21 -3.32
CA THR A 408 13.79 -27.61 -3.26
C THR A 408 12.57 -28.39 -2.77
N PRO A 409 11.99 -29.30 -3.60
CA PRO A 409 10.78 -30.01 -3.22
C PRO A 409 10.89 -30.69 -1.83
N GLY A 410 9.96 -30.40 -0.95
CA GLY A 410 9.88 -30.96 0.40
C GLY A 410 10.84 -30.35 1.44
N ALA A 411 11.79 -29.51 1.04
CA ALA A 411 12.70 -28.86 1.98
C ALA A 411 12.03 -27.59 2.58
N PRO A 412 12.08 -27.39 3.91
CA PRO A 412 11.62 -26.15 4.53
C PRO A 412 12.57 -25.00 4.23
N GLU A 413 12.01 -23.87 3.82
CA GLU A 413 12.76 -22.65 3.57
C GLU A 413 12.01 -21.45 4.17
N GLU A 414 12.75 -20.42 4.56
CA GLU A 414 12.20 -19.22 5.17
C GLU A 414 11.53 -18.31 4.10
N MET A 415 10.31 -17.86 4.43
CA MET A 415 9.52 -16.91 3.66
C MET A 415 9.21 -15.70 4.53
N VAL A 416 9.62 -14.51 4.11
CA VAL A 416 9.30 -13.26 4.81
C VAL A 416 8.26 -12.49 4.01
N ILE A 417 7.06 -12.38 4.55
CA ILE A 417 5.92 -11.68 3.93
C ILE A 417 5.76 -10.33 4.62
N ASP A 418 5.96 -9.25 3.89
CA ASP A 418 5.69 -7.90 4.36
C ASP A 418 4.20 -7.58 4.21
N LEU A 419 3.50 -7.36 5.32
CA LEU A 419 2.09 -6.96 5.32
C LEU A 419 1.90 -5.44 5.32
N TRP A 420 2.99 -4.68 5.30
CA TRP A 420 3.03 -3.22 5.41
C TRP A 420 2.68 -2.69 6.82
N PRO A 421 2.79 -1.39 7.05
CA PRO A 421 2.47 -0.81 8.35
C PRO A 421 0.97 -0.63 8.58
N THR A 422 0.58 -0.64 9.85
CA THR A 422 -0.78 -0.26 10.30
C THR A 422 -0.76 0.39 11.67
N ALA A 423 -1.90 0.94 12.08
CA ALA A 423 -2.16 1.39 13.44
C ALA A 423 -3.57 0.93 13.85
N ILE A 424 -3.64 -0.09 14.71
CA ILE A 424 -4.92 -0.70 15.12
C ILE A 424 -4.88 -1.16 16.58
N THR A 425 -6.03 -1.08 17.24
CA THR A 425 -6.27 -1.68 18.56
C THR A 425 -7.16 -2.91 18.40
N PHE A 426 -6.60 -4.08 18.69
CA PHE A 426 -7.39 -5.31 18.93
C PHE A 426 -7.95 -5.21 20.34
N GLU A 427 -9.24 -5.10 20.47
CA GLU A 427 -9.86 -4.87 21.77
C GLU A 427 -9.94 -6.17 22.61
N LYS A 428 -9.93 -6.01 23.92
CA LYS A 428 -10.17 -7.13 24.88
C LYS A 428 -11.39 -7.96 24.45
N GLY A 429 -11.26 -9.27 24.51
CA GLY A 429 -12.30 -10.22 24.11
C GLY A 429 -12.29 -10.61 22.64
N ARG A 430 -11.64 -9.83 21.77
CA ARG A 430 -11.38 -10.20 20.37
C ARG A 430 -10.21 -11.18 20.29
N ARG A 431 -9.93 -11.67 19.09
CA ARG A 431 -8.76 -12.51 18.82
C ARG A 431 -7.93 -11.92 17.69
N ILE A 432 -6.62 -12.06 17.78
CA ILE A 432 -5.72 -11.84 16.65
C ILE A 432 -5.65 -13.15 15.88
N ALA A 433 -5.87 -13.12 14.57
CA ALA A 433 -5.72 -14.28 13.73
C ALA A 433 -4.75 -14.04 12.58
N LEU A 434 -4.07 -15.11 12.21
CA LEU A 434 -3.21 -15.24 11.04
C LEU A 434 -3.85 -16.26 10.10
N HIS A 435 -4.17 -15.84 8.87
CA HIS A 435 -4.63 -16.76 7.84
C HIS A 435 -3.55 -16.94 6.77
N ILE A 436 -3.34 -18.16 6.32
CA ILE A 436 -2.36 -18.52 5.30
C ILE A 436 -3.01 -19.30 4.18
N SER A 437 -2.64 -18.97 2.94
CA SER A 437 -3.06 -19.66 1.71
C SER A 437 -2.01 -19.52 0.62
N SER A 438 -2.22 -20.18 -0.54
CA SER A 438 -1.34 -20.02 -1.72
C SER A 438 -1.94 -19.12 -2.80
N SER A 439 -3.04 -18.41 -2.53
CA SER A 439 -3.67 -17.50 -3.49
C SER A 439 -4.60 -16.50 -2.83
N ASN A 440 -4.92 -15.43 -3.54
CA ASN A 440 -5.90 -14.40 -3.16
C ASN A 440 -6.39 -13.72 -4.46
N ALA A 441 -7.20 -14.44 -5.22
CA ALA A 441 -7.64 -14.04 -6.55
C ALA A 441 -9.01 -13.34 -6.52
N PRO A 442 -9.26 -12.34 -7.37
CA PRO A 442 -8.45 -11.91 -8.52
C PRO A 442 -7.47 -10.76 -8.22
N ARG A 443 -7.24 -10.42 -6.95
CA ARG A 443 -6.31 -9.33 -6.59
C ARG A 443 -4.91 -9.64 -7.10
N PHE A 444 -4.41 -10.83 -6.78
CA PHE A 444 -3.12 -11.33 -7.24
C PHE A 444 -3.30 -12.36 -8.35
N GLU A 445 -2.33 -12.42 -9.25
CA GLU A 445 -2.22 -13.53 -10.18
C GLU A 445 -2.11 -14.86 -9.42
N VAL A 446 -2.54 -15.94 -10.06
CA VAL A 446 -2.49 -17.28 -9.45
C VAL A 446 -1.24 -17.99 -9.93
N ASN A 447 -0.37 -18.40 -8.99
CA ASN A 447 0.82 -19.18 -9.32
C ASN A 447 0.41 -20.55 -9.89
N PRO A 448 0.90 -20.91 -11.09
CA PRO A 448 0.62 -22.22 -11.68
C PRO A 448 1.39 -23.39 -11.03
N ASN A 449 2.30 -23.14 -10.09
CA ASN A 449 3.20 -24.05 -9.37
C ASN A 449 4.24 -24.78 -10.27
N THR A 450 4.32 -24.46 -11.56
CA THR A 450 5.22 -25.11 -12.53
C THR A 450 6.64 -24.61 -12.51
N GLY A 451 6.92 -23.53 -11.79
CA GLY A 451 8.22 -22.86 -11.82
C GLY A 451 8.44 -21.97 -13.04
N GLU A 452 7.48 -21.85 -13.94
CA GLU A 452 7.55 -20.91 -15.08
C GLU A 452 7.45 -19.46 -14.62
N GLY A 453 7.97 -18.52 -15.41
CA GLY A 453 7.94 -17.09 -15.12
C GLY A 453 6.53 -16.50 -15.16
N PRO A 454 6.35 -15.23 -14.77
CA PRO A 454 5.07 -14.55 -14.80
C PRO A 454 4.42 -14.62 -16.19
N GLY A 455 3.12 -14.95 -16.24
CA GLY A 455 2.33 -14.98 -17.47
C GLY A 455 2.77 -16.01 -18.53
N GLY A 456 3.67 -16.93 -18.19
CA GLY A 456 4.27 -17.87 -19.13
C GLY A 456 3.77 -19.31 -19.06
N ALA A 457 2.98 -19.66 -18.04
CA ALA A 457 2.61 -21.04 -17.79
C ALA A 457 1.70 -21.64 -18.85
N SER A 458 2.14 -22.76 -19.41
CA SER A 458 1.35 -23.59 -20.35
C SER A 458 0.49 -24.63 -19.63
N SER A 459 0.78 -24.92 -18.36
CA SER A 459 0.07 -25.88 -17.50
C SER A 459 -0.16 -25.31 -16.10
N LYS A 460 -0.96 -26.00 -15.30
CA LYS A 460 -1.19 -25.68 -13.88
C LYS A 460 -1.11 -26.97 -13.11
N ASP A 461 -0.26 -26.99 -12.09
CA ASP A 461 -0.06 -28.17 -11.25
C ASP A 461 -0.57 -27.91 -9.84
N THR A 462 -1.19 -28.89 -9.23
CA THR A 462 -1.51 -28.82 -7.81
C THR A 462 -0.27 -29.00 -6.97
N ALA A 463 -0.14 -28.25 -5.89
CA ALA A 463 1.00 -28.35 -4.98
C ALA A 463 0.53 -28.74 -3.56
N THR A 464 1.31 -29.60 -2.90
CA THR A 464 1.18 -29.85 -1.46
C THR A 464 2.17 -28.97 -0.71
N THR A 465 1.61 -28.12 0.14
CA THR A 465 2.37 -27.13 0.90
C THR A 465 2.33 -27.46 2.38
N ALA A 466 3.42 -27.25 3.09
CA ALA A 466 3.54 -27.43 4.52
C ALA A 466 4.05 -26.15 5.19
N ILE A 467 3.42 -25.76 6.28
CA ILE A 467 3.87 -24.69 7.19
C ILE A 467 4.39 -25.35 8.46
N TYR A 468 5.62 -25.07 8.80
CA TYR A 468 6.27 -25.60 10.01
C TYR A 468 5.88 -24.76 11.22
N THR A 469 5.59 -25.45 12.33
CA THR A 469 5.11 -24.86 13.59
C THR A 469 5.88 -25.40 14.80
N ASP A 470 7.05 -25.92 14.55
CA ASP A 470 7.90 -26.56 15.56
C ASP A 470 9.00 -25.64 16.10
N SER A 471 9.80 -26.14 17.03
CA SER A 471 10.86 -25.38 17.69
C SER A 471 12.13 -25.18 16.85
N GLY A 472 12.25 -25.87 15.71
CA GLY A 472 13.40 -25.78 14.80
C GLY A 472 13.22 -24.74 13.70
N HIS A 473 11.99 -24.24 13.56
CA HIS A 473 11.61 -23.36 12.46
C HIS A 473 10.81 -22.17 12.90
#